data_ef8e0a0eebaa0dcb914eaf9633c303ad
#
_entry.id   ef8e0a0eebaa0dcb914eaf9633c303ad
#
_cell.length_a   1.000
_cell.length_b   1.000
_cell.length_c   1.000
_cell.angle_alpha   90.00
_cell.angle_beta   90.00
_cell.angle_gamma   90.00
#
_symmetry.space_group_name_H-M   'P 1'
#
loop_
_entity.id
_entity.type
_entity.pdbx_description
1 polymer ?
#
loop_
_entity_poly.entity_id
_entity_poly.type
_entity_poly.pdbx_seq_one_letter_code
_entity_poly.pdbx_strand_id
1 'polypeptide(L)'
;MKKILLFTFLFLCTLPVSSKKAGEFTVLQWNIWQEGTSVPGGYEAIINEIVRLKPDFVTFSEVRNYKNSNFSARVLSSLREKGMTYYSFYSYDSGLLSKHPITDSLTVFPEKEDHGSIYRLLSTVNGHKVAIYTAHLDYLDCAYYNVRGYDGSTWKEIARPRTVEEVLKVNTDSQRDDAIRLFIEQARKDIEEG
;
A
#
# COMPACT_ATOMS: atom_id res chain seq x y z
N MET A 1 19.54 18.15 69.22
CA MET A 1 18.52 17.75 68.26
C MET A 1 19.03 18.14 66.89
N LYS A 2 19.50 17.16 66.08
CA LYS A 2 19.98 17.40 64.70
C LYS A 2 18.81 17.19 63.75
N LYS A 3 18.41 18.23 62.99
CA LYS A 3 17.41 18.14 61.94
C LYS A 3 18.07 17.56 60.69
N ILE A 4 17.63 16.35 60.27
CA ILE A 4 18.00 15.75 58.99
C ILE A 4 17.07 16.32 57.94
N LEU A 5 17.63 17.06 56.97
CA LEU A 5 16.92 17.57 55.81
C LEU A 5 16.97 16.50 54.71
N LEU A 6 15.84 15.87 54.42
CA LEU A 6 15.71 14.86 53.37
C LEU A 6 15.48 15.57 52.05
N PHE A 7 16.50 15.60 51.17
CA PHE A 7 16.38 16.13 49.79
C PHE A 7 15.86 15.02 48.89
N THR A 8 14.57 15.06 48.54
CA THR A 8 13.98 14.17 47.55
C THR A 8 14.33 14.69 46.17
N PHE A 9 15.27 14.04 45.47
CA PHE A 9 15.62 14.37 44.07
C PHE A 9 14.58 13.75 43.16
N LEU A 10 13.64 14.57 42.62
CA LEU A 10 12.67 14.15 41.64
C LEU A 10 13.38 14.09 40.29
N PHE A 11 13.76 12.88 39.85
CA PHE A 11 14.34 12.65 38.51
C PHE A 11 13.21 12.70 37.48
N LEU A 12 12.98 13.88 36.87
CA LEU A 12 12.08 14.02 35.72
C LEU A 12 12.78 13.39 34.51
N CYS A 13 12.51 12.12 34.23
CA CYS A 13 12.87 11.52 32.94
C CYS A 13 12.05 12.17 31.83
N THR A 14 12.60 13.20 31.20
CA THR A 14 12.07 13.70 29.92
C THR A 14 12.43 12.71 28.83
N LEU A 15 11.53 11.75 28.54
CA LEU A 15 11.61 10.96 27.34
C LEU A 15 11.42 11.93 26.14
N PRO A 16 12.29 11.87 25.12
CA PRO A 16 12.07 12.66 23.92
C PRO A 16 10.78 12.18 23.26
N VAL A 17 9.70 12.90 23.45
CA VAL A 17 8.49 12.71 22.65
C VAL A 17 8.82 13.30 21.29
N SER A 18 9.18 12.44 20.34
CA SER A 18 9.26 12.82 18.93
C SER A 18 7.84 13.14 18.46
N SER A 19 7.42 14.37 18.58
CA SER A 19 6.17 14.84 17.99
C SER A 19 6.38 14.93 16.48
N LYS A 20 5.65 14.14 15.70
CA LYS A 20 5.56 14.38 14.25
C LYS A 20 5.08 15.81 14.04
N LYS A 21 5.69 16.53 13.10
CA LYS A 21 5.18 17.86 12.70
C LYS A 21 3.75 17.71 12.16
N ALA A 22 2.94 18.75 12.36
CA ALA A 22 1.60 18.79 11.78
C ALA A 22 1.69 18.55 10.27
N GLY A 23 0.94 17.55 9.77
CA GLY A 23 0.96 17.15 8.35
C GLY A 23 1.95 16.04 7.97
N GLU A 24 2.82 15.58 8.87
CA GLU A 24 3.70 14.43 8.58
C GLU A 24 2.99 13.10 8.86
N PHE A 25 3.07 12.18 7.89
CA PHE A 25 2.67 10.78 8.04
C PHE A 25 3.64 9.87 7.29
N THR A 26 3.63 8.60 7.66
CA THR A 26 4.49 7.57 7.07
C THR A 26 3.68 6.60 6.24
N VAL A 27 4.19 6.26 5.06
CA VAL A 27 3.62 5.25 4.16
C VAL A 27 4.62 4.13 3.97
N LEU A 28 4.19 2.89 4.18
CA LEU A 28 4.90 1.69 3.78
C LEU A 28 4.27 1.17 2.48
N GLN A 29 5.01 1.24 1.36
CA GLN A 29 4.60 0.65 0.10
C GLN A 29 5.37 -0.66 -0.11
N TRP A 30 4.64 -1.76 -0.42
CA TRP A 30 5.24 -3.08 -0.47
C TRP A 30 4.55 -4.04 -1.45
N ASN A 31 5.28 -4.59 -2.40
CA ASN A 31 4.85 -5.81 -3.08
C ASN A 31 5.11 -7.00 -2.16
N ILE A 32 4.07 -7.67 -1.72
CA ILE A 32 4.13 -8.72 -0.69
C ILE A 32 4.25 -10.13 -1.26
N TRP A 33 4.56 -10.21 -2.54
CA TRP A 33 4.79 -11.45 -3.26
C TRP A 33 3.76 -12.54 -2.90
N GLN A 34 2.53 -12.34 -3.40
CA GLN A 34 1.41 -13.27 -3.20
C GLN A 34 1.09 -13.51 -1.71
N GLU A 35 0.90 -12.43 -0.96
CA GLU A 35 0.62 -12.47 0.49
C GLU A 35 1.71 -13.14 1.33
N GLY A 36 2.95 -13.13 0.87
CA GLY A 36 4.08 -13.80 1.52
C GLY A 36 4.08 -15.32 1.38
N THR A 37 3.18 -15.90 0.56
CA THR A 37 3.09 -17.37 0.40
C THR A 37 4.28 -17.95 -0.37
N SER A 38 5.00 -17.12 -1.12
CA SER A 38 6.15 -17.53 -1.92
C SER A 38 7.40 -17.85 -1.10
N VAL A 39 7.42 -17.52 0.19
CA VAL A 39 8.53 -17.82 1.09
C VAL A 39 8.04 -18.38 2.42
N PRO A 40 8.76 -19.33 3.06
CA PRO A 40 8.42 -19.81 4.39
C PRO A 40 8.40 -18.66 5.40
N GLY A 41 7.31 -18.54 6.18
CA GLY A 41 7.15 -17.47 7.18
C GLY A 41 6.90 -16.08 6.61
N GLY A 42 6.66 -15.94 5.28
CA GLY A 42 6.48 -14.65 4.63
C GLY A 42 5.32 -13.82 5.17
N TYR A 43 4.17 -14.42 5.45
CA TYR A 43 3.06 -13.74 6.08
C TYR A 43 3.42 -13.15 7.45
N GLU A 44 4.07 -13.95 8.30
CA GLU A 44 4.55 -13.52 9.61
C GLU A 44 5.56 -12.36 9.50
N ALA A 45 6.44 -12.42 8.50
CA ALA A 45 7.39 -11.35 8.23
C ALA A 45 6.68 -10.04 7.85
N ILE A 46 5.61 -10.09 7.05
CA ILE A 46 4.79 -8.92 6.71
C ILE A 46 4.22 -8.30 7.98
N ILE A 47 3.59 -9.09 8.84
CA ILE A 47 3.01 -8.60 10.10
C ILE A 47 4.08 -7.99 11.01
N ASN A 48 5.20 -8.68 11.20
CA ASN A 48 6.27 -8.23 12.07
C ASN A 48 6.90 -6.91 11.57
N GLU A 49 7.01 -6.72 10.27
CA GLU A 49 7.56 -5.49 9.70
C GLU A 49 6.60 -4.31 9.89
N ILE A 50 5.30 -4.51 9.73
CA ILE A 50 4.29 -3.47 10.04
C ILE A 50 4.35 -3.09 11.52
N VAL A 51 4.46 -4.09 12.42
CA VAL A 51 4.60 -3.86 13.88
C VAL A 51 5.88 -3.09 14.20
N ARG A 52 6.99 -3.40 13.53
CA ARG A 52 8.28 -2.74 13.72
C ARG A 52 8.27 -1.29 13.26
N LEU A 53 7.75 -1.04 12.06
CA LEU A 53 7.76 0.29 11.41
C LEU A 53 6.63 1.19 11.91
N LYS A 54 5.51 0.62 12.30
CA LYS A 54 4.29 1.34 12.74
C LYS A 54 3.88 2.44 11.76
N PRO A 55 3.79 2.17 10.45
CA PRO A 55 3.45 3.19 9.47
C PRO A 55 2.03 3.72 9.68
N ASP A 56 1.75 4.95 9.25
CA ASP A 56 0.39 5.49 9.29
C ASP A 56 -0.50 4.85 8.24
N PHE A 57 0.09 4.57 7.07
CA PHE A 57 -0.57 3.86 5.97
C PHE A 57 0.31 2.74 5.43
N VAL A 58 -0.32 1.67 4.95
CA VAL A 58 0.36 0.60 4.20
C VAL A 58 -0.35 0.41 2.88
N THR A 59 0.42 0.32 1.80
CA THR A 59 -0.07 -0.05 0.47
C THR A 59 0.58 -1.36 0.04
N PHE A 60 -0.24 -2.29 -0.43
CA PHE A 60 0.20 -3.60 -0.87
C PHE A 60 -0.01 -3.79 -2.37
N SER A 61 0.86 -4.57 -2.99
CA SER A 61 0.63 -5.24 -4.25
C SER A 61 0.65 -6.75 -4.04
N GLU A 62 -0.07 -7.49 -4.87
CA GLU A 62 -0.22 -8.95 -4.86
C GLU A 62 -1.03 -9.49 -3.67
N VAL A 63 -2.14 -8.82 -3.36
CA VAL A 63 -3.21 -9.36 -2.50
C VAL A 63 -4.05 -10.33 -3.33
N ARG A 64 -4.14 -11.60 -2.92
CA ARG A 64 -4.77 -12.67 -3.71
C ARG A 64 -5.99 -13.29 -3.04
N ASN A 65 -6.23 -13.01 -1.78
CA ASN A 65 -7.34 -13.58 -0.99
C ASN A 65 -7.40 -15.11 -1.09
N TYR A 66 -6.25 -15.77 -0.98
CA TYR A 66 -6.13 -17.22 -1.13
C TYR A 66 -7.11 -18.00 -0.24
N LYS A 67 -7.60 -19.12 -0.75
CA LYS A 67 -8.55 -20.03 -0.08
C LYS A 67 -9.86 -19.32 0.30
N ASN A 68 -10.33 -18.41 -0.54
CA ASN A 68 -11.52 -17.58 -0.29
C ASN A 68 -11.45 -16.81 1.05
N SER A 69 -10.23 -16.48 1.50
CA SER A 69 -10.04 -15.65 2.68
C SER A 69 -10.05 -14.16 2.31
N ASN A 70 -10.25 -13.31 3.30
CA ASN A 70 -10.06 -11.87 3.17
C ASN A 70 -8.70 -11.52 3.78
N PHE A 71 -7.71 -11.22 2.94
CA PHE A 71 -6.35 -10.89 3.38
C PHE A 71 -6.32 -9.70 4.33
N SER A 72 -7.05 -8.63 3.98
CA SER A 72 -7.11 -7.44 4.82
C SER A 72 -7.66 -7.77 6.21
N ALA A 73 -8.73 -8.57 6.30
CA ALA A 73 -9.29 -8.98 7.60
C ALA A 73 -8.30 -9.83 8.41
N ARG A 74 -7.55 -10.73 7.75
CA ARG A 74 -6.50 -11.54 8.42
C ARG A 74 -5.39 -10.64 8.97
N VAL A 75 -4.90 -9.70 8.20
CA VAL A 75 -3.86 -8.75 8.62
C VAL A 75 -4.34 -7.91 9.81
N LEU A 76 -5.58 -7.38 9.75
CA LEU A 76 -6.15 -6.62 10.86
C LEU A 76 -6.25 -7.46 12.15
N SER A 77 -6.63 -8.74 12.05
CA SER A 77 -6.66 -9.65 13.21
C SER A 77 -5.27 -9.85 13.80
N SER A 78 -4.29 -10.20 12.96
CA SER A 78 -2.91 -10.41 13.40
C SER A 78 -2.26 -9.17 14.03
N LEU A 79 -2.55 -7.99 13.48
CA LEU A 79 -2.07 -6.72 14.05
C LEU A 79 -2.74 -6.41 15.39
N ARG A 80 -4.05 -6.71 15.52
CA ARG A 80 -4.77 -6.52 16.79
C ARG A 80 -4.22 -7.42 17.89
N GLU A 81 -3.88 -8.68 17.60
CA GLU A 81 -3.23 -9.60 18.53
C GLU A 81 -1.88 -9.07 19.04
N LYS A 82 -1.21 -8.24 18.22
CA LYS A 82 0.04 -7.54 18.58
C LYS A 82 -0.19 -6.13 19.17
N GLY A 83 -1.44 -5.82 19.57
CA GLY A 83 -1.79 -4.55 20.21
C GLY A 83 -1.86 -3.35 19.28
N MET A 84 -1.99 -3.56 17.97
CA MET A 84 -2.09 -2.51 16.97
C MET A 84 -3.47 -2.42 16.35
N THR A 85 -4.00 -1.21 16.22
CA THR A 85 -5.28 -0.95 15.56
C THR A 85 -5.01 -0.34 14.19
N TYR A 86 -5.55 -0.99 13.16
CA TYR A 86 -5.59 -0.50 11.79
C TYR A 86 -7.00 -0.68 11.23
N TYR A 87 -7.27 0.04 10.16
CA TYR A 87 -8.51 0.00 9.38
C TYR A 87 -8.16 -0.44 7.96
N SER A 88 -9.07 -1.13 7.30
CA SER A 88 -8.95 -1.57 5.92
C SER A 88 -10.33 -1.88 5.36
N PHE A 89 -10.38 -2.18 4.08
CA PHE A 89 -11.56 -2.68 3.37
C PHE A 89 -11.17 -3.84 2.45
N TYR A 90 -12.17 -4.54 1.92
CA TYR A 90 -11.91 -5.63 0.98
C TYR A 90 -11.32 -5.09 -0.32
N SER A 91 -10.26 -5.72 -0.78
CA SER A 91 -9.58 -5.41 -2.03
C SER A 91 -8.95 -6.67 -2.62
N TYR A 92 -8.60 -6.64 -3.89
CA TYR A 92 -7.92 -7.73 -4.58
C TYR A 92 -6.77 -7.17 -5.41
N ASP A 93 -5.68 -7.92 -5.56
CA ASP A 93 -4.45 -7.57 -6.22
C ASP A 93 -3.66 -6.43 -5.56
N SER A 94 -4.28 -5.31 -5.24
CA SER A 94 -3.72 -4.27 -4.36
C SER A 94 -4.48 -4.20 -3.04
N GLY A 95 -3.89 -3.61 -2.01
CA GLY A 95 -4.52 -3.44 -0.70
C GLY A 95 -4.04 -2.23 0.08
N LEU A 96 -4.83 -1.80 1.04
CA LEU A 96 -4.59 -0.62 1.87
C LEU A 96 -4.86 -0.90 3.35
N LEU A 97 -3.97 -0.39 4.22
CA LEU A 97 -4.23 -0.26 5.65
C LEU A 97 -4.04 1.20 6.07
N SER A 98 -4.79 1.61 7.07
CA SER A 98 -4.68 2.91 7.71
C SER A 98 -4.70 2.78 9.23
N LYS A 99 -3.82 3.50 9.94
CA LYS A 99 -3.95 3.73 11.39
C LYS A 99 -5.11 4.66 11.75
N HIS A 100 -5.53 5.47 10.80
CA HIS A 100 -6.58 6.45 10.98
C HIS A 100 -7.89 5.88 10.45
N PRO A 101 -9.04 6.21 11.04
CA PRO A 101 -10.34 5.78 10.52
C PRO A 101 -10.48 6.12 9.04
N ILE A 102 -10.93 5.16 8.24
CA ILE A 102 -11.24 5.37 6.83
C ILE A 102 -12.61 6.05 6.75
N THR A 103 -12.66 7.23 6.15
CA THR A 103 -13.91 7.98 5.97
C THR A 103 -14.62 7.64 4.67
N ASP A 104 -13.86 7.20 3.66
CA ASP A 104 -14.38 6.71 2.39
C ASP A 104 -13.37 5.78 1.70
N SER A 105 -13.85 4.89 0.85
CA SER A 105 -13.03 3.99 0.04
C SER A 105 -13.62 3.81 -1.35
N LEU A 106 -12.76 3.69 -2.35
CA LEU A 106 -13.17 3.58 -3.75
C LEU A 106 -12.29 2.57 -4.50
N THR A 107 -12.92 1.75 -5.34
CA THR A 107 -12.26 1.01 -6.40
C THR A 107 -12.15 1.93 -7.60
N VAL A 108 -10.95 2.42 -7.88
CA VAL A 108 -10.68 3.34 -9.00
C VAL A 108 -10.53 2.57 -10.30
N PHE A 109 -9.81 1.45 -10.24
CA PHE A 109 -9.65 0.51 -11.34
C PHE A 109 -9.81 -0.91 -10.79
N PRO A 110 -10.90 -1.63 -11.14
CA PRO A 110 -11.12 -2.98 -10.63
C PRO A 110 -10.16 -3.97 -11.30
N GLU A 111 -9.64 -4.90 -10.49
CA GLU A 111 -8.92 -6.03 -11.04
C GLU A 111 -9.84 -6.86 -11.94
N LYS A 112 -9.34 -7.20 -13.12
CA LYS A 112 -10.00 -8.06 -14.08
C LYS A 112 -8.94 -8.83 -14.88
N GLU A 113 -9.06 -10.14 -14.92
CA GLU A 113 -8.20 -11.00 -15.74
C GLU A 113 -6.68 -10.79 -15.51
N ASP A 114 -6.30 -10.46 -14.27
CA ASP A 114 -4.92 -10.22 -13.80
C ASP A 114 -4.28 -8.93 -14.37
N HIS A 115 -5.08 -7.99 -14.88
CA HIS A 115 -4.62 -6.70 -15.41
C HIS A 115 -4.37 -5.62 -14.35
N GLY A 116 -4.32 -6.01 -13.09
CA GLY A 116 -4.01 -5.09 -12.00
C GLY A 116 -5.20 -4.37 -11.40
N SER A 117 -4.95 -3.52 -10.42
CA SER A 117 -6.01 -2.80 -9.70
C SER A 117 -5.51 -1.47 -9.14
N ILE A 118 -6.44 -0.55 -8.91
CA ILE A 118 -6.20 0.70 -8.17
C ILE A 118 -7.33 0.92 -7.18
N TYR A 119 -6.97 1.14 -5.91
CA TYR A 119 -7.90 1.50 -4.84
C TYR A 119 -7.48 2.81 -4.20
N ARG A 120 -8.46 3.52 -3.64
CA ARG A 120 -8.28 4.74 -2.87
C ARG A 120 -8.95 4.60 -1.51
N LEU A 121 -8.32 5.16 -0.47
CA LEU A 121 -8.97 5.49 0.80
C LEU A 121 -8.88 6.99 1.06
N LEU A 122 -9.87 7.52 1.76
CA LEU A 122 -9.82 8.82 2.40
C LEU A 122 -9.73 8.65 3.91
N SER A 123 -8.95 9.50 4.54
CA SER A 123 -8.80 9.54 5.99
C SER A 123 -8.51 10.97 6.43
N THR A 124 -8.58 11.22 7.74
CA THR A 124 -8.18 12.50 8.33
C THR A 124 -6.96 12.28 9.21
N VAL A 125 -5.88 12.99 8.92
CA VAL A 125 -4.63 12.97 9.69
C VAL A 125 -4.35 14.37 10.20
N ASN A 126 -4.29 14.55 11.53
CA ASN A 126 -4.02 15.85 12.16
C ASN A 126 -4.96 16.98 11.65
N GLY A 127 -6.21 16.66 11.37
CA GLY A 127 -7.21 17.61 10.88
C GLY A 127 -7.20 17.87 9.37
N HIS A 128 -6.29 17.24 8.62
CA HIS A 128 -6.22 17.33 7.16
C HIS A 128 -6.80 16.10 6.49
N LYS A 129 -7.62 16.28 5.47
CA LYS A 129 -8.04 15.17 4.60
C LYS A 129 -6.83 14.67 3.81
N VAL A 130 -6.71 13.35 3.71
CA VAL A 130 -5.64 12.66 3.01
C VAL A 130 -6.24 11.57 2.15
N ALA A 131 -5.94 11.60 0.85
CA ALA A 131 -6.25 10.52 -0.09
C ALA A 131 -5.00 9.65 -0.27
N ILE A 132 -5.12 8.35 0.02
CA ILE A 132 -4.05 7.37 -0.23
C ILE A 132 -4.52 6.43 -1.32
N TYR A 133 -3.70 6.30 -2.34
CA TYR A 133 -3.91 5.37 -3.44
C TYR A 133 -2.91 4.23 -3.37
N THR A 134 -3.35 3.05 -3.77
CA THR A 134 -2.49 1.91 -4.08
C THR A 134 -2.75 1.46 -5.49
N ALA A 135 -1.72 1.02 -6.18
CA ALA A 135 -1.82 0.49 -7.52
C ALA A 135 -0.87 -0.68 -7.72
N HIS A 136 -1.36 -1.72 -8.35
CA HIS A 136 -0.56 -2.74 -8.99
C HIS A 136 -1.01 -2.75 -10.44
N LEU A 137 -0.17 -2.22 -11.32
CA LEU A 137 -0.56 -2.00 -12.72
C LEU A 137 -0.34 -3.26 -13.54
N ASP A 138 -1.09 -3.34 -14.62
CA ASP A 138 -1.03 -4.43 -15.59
C ASP A 138 0.41 -4.77 -15.99
N TYR A 139 0.77 -6.05 -15.93
CA TYR A 139 2.05 -6.58 -16.40
C TYR A 139 1.92 -7.33 -17.73
N LEU A 140 0.69 -7.71 -18.09
CA LEU A 140 0.36 -8.30 -19.38
C LEU A 140 0.54 -7.25 -20.47
N ASP A 141 0.93 -7.64 -21.66
CA ASP A 141 1.15 -6.76 -22.80
C ASP A 141 2.06 -5.53 -22.47
N CYS A 142 2.94 -5.70 -21.51
CA CYS A 142 3.80 -4.64 -21.03
C CYS A 142 4.97 -4.39 -21.97
N ALA A 143 5.00 -3.23 -22.61
CA ALA A 143 6.05 -2.83 -23.55
C ALA A 143 7.47 -2.94 -22.98
N TYR A 144 7.65 -2.80 -21.66
CA TYR A 144 8.94 -2.99 -20.98
C TYR A 144 9.54 -4.39 -21.20
N TYR A 145 8.70 -5.43 -21.16
CA TYR A 145 9.17 -6.78 -21.42
C TYR A 145 9.46 -7.00 -22.89
N ASN A 146 8.61 -6.46 -23.76
CA ASN A 146 8.74 -6.60 -25.22
C ASN A 146 10.04 -5.96 -25.75
N VAL A 147 10.42 -4.78 -25.26
CA VAL A 147 11.72 -4.16 -25.65
C VAL A 147 12.91 -4.96 -25.15
N ARG A 148 12.73 -5.82 -24.14
CA ARG A 148 13.75 -6.76 -23.66
C ARG A 148 13.71 -8.10 -24.40
N GLY A 149 12.73 -8.32 -25.27
CA GLY A 149 12.58 -9.53 -26.08
C GLY A 149 11.78 -10.63 -25.40
N TYR A 150 10.88 -10.27 -24.48
CA TYR A 150 10.00 -11.22 -23.80
C TYR A 150 8.55 -10.80 -23.90
N ASP A 151 7.66 -11.77 -23.97
CA ASP A 151 6.23 -11.59 -23.80
C ASP A 151 5.90 -11.62 -22.29
N GLY A 152 5.26 -10.57 -21.77
CA GLY A 152 4.98 -10.42 -20.33
C GLY A 152 3.96 -11.43 -19.80
N SER A 153 3.09 -11.96 -20.65
CA SER A 153 2.05 -12.91 -20.27
C SER A 153 2.57 -14.36 -20.24
N THR A 154 3.41 -14.72 -21.22
CA THR A 154 3.88 -16.10 -21.42
C THR A 154 5.32 -16.33 -20.98
N TRP A 155 6.08 -15.28 -20.76
CA TRP A 155 7.52 -15.27 -20.48
C TRP A 155 8.38 -15.93 -21.59
N LYS A 156 7.81 -16.06 -22.79
CA LYS A 156 8.53 -16.56 -23.95
C LYS A 156 9.35 -15.47 -24.61
N GLU A 157 10.46 -15.87 -25.20
CA GLU A 157 11.23 -14.95 -26.05
C GLU A 157 10.44 -14.59 -27.29
N ILE A 158 10.48 -13.30 -27.66
CA ILE A 158 9.83 -12.73 -28.83
C ILE A 158 10.77 -11.81 -29.58
N ALA A 159 10.44 -11.50 -30.82
CA ALA A 159 11.15 -10.47 -31.57
C ALA A 159 10.96 -9.11 -30.88
N ARG A 160 12.07 -8.39 -30.66
CA ARG A 160 12.00 -7.06 -30.06
C ARG A 160 11.35 -6.07 -31.03
N PRO A 161 10.49 -5.16 -30.55
CA PRO A 161 10.00 -4.05 -31.35
C PRO A 161 11.20 -3.22 -31.87
N ARG A 162 11.10 -2.78 -33.10
CA ARG A 162 12.18 -2.06 -33.81
C ARG A 162 11.92 -0.56 -33.93
N THR A 163 10.66 -0.16 -33.77
CA THR A 163 10.26 1.24 -33.87
C THR A 163 9.50 1.71 -32.63
N VAL A 164 9.42 3.02 -32.47
CA VAL A 164 8.64 3.63 -31.38
C VAL A 164 7.15 3.29 -31.53
N GLU A 165 6.65 3.26 -32.77
CA GLU A 165 5.26 2.91 -33.05
C GLU A 165 4.91 1.49 -32.61
N GLU A 166 5.80 0.53 -32.85
CA GLU A 166 5.61 -0.85 -32.39
C GLU A 166 5.57 -0.92 -30.87
N VAL A 167 6.45 -0.19 -30.17
CA VAL A 167 6.46 -0.10 -28.70
C VAL A 167 5.17 0.54 -28.16
N LEU A 168 4.76 1.66 -28.76
CA LEU A 168 3.54 2.37 -28.35
C LEU A 168 2.30 1.52 -28.59
N LYS A 169 2.26 0.74 -29.68
CA LYS A 169 1.15 -0.19 -29.93
C LYS A 169 1.00 -1.21 -28.80
N VAL A 170 2.10 -1.85 -28.40
CA VAL A 170 2.07 -2.80 -27.27
C VAL A 170 1.63 -2.11 -25.99
N ASN A 171 2.12 -0.90 -25.71
CA ASN A 171 1.71 -0.16 -24.53
C ASN A 171 0.21 0.19 -24.54
N THR A 172 -0.37 0.43 -25.72
CA THR A 172 -1.81 0.69 -25.87
C THR A 172 -2.66 -0.57 -25.70
N ASP A 173 -2.12 -1.75 -26.05
CA ASP A 173 -2.80 -3.03 -25.83
C ASP A 173 -2.87 -3.39 -24.31
N SER A 174 -1.97 -2.85 -23.49
CA SER A 174 -2.00 -2.96 -22.04
C SER A 174 -3.09 -2.06 -21.42
N GLN A 175 -3.68 -2.50 -20.31
CA GLN A 175 -4.66 -1.69 -19.56
C GLN A 175 -4.01 -0.63 -18.64
N ARG A 176 -2.68 -0.47 -18.70
CA ARG A 176 -1.95 0.49 -17.84
C ARG A 176 -2.39 1.93 -18.09
N ASP A 177 -2.58 2.32 -19.33
CA ASP A 177 -2.97 3.68 -19.71
C ASP A 177 -4.37 4.02 -19.19
N ASP A 178 -5.31 3.07 -19.31
CA ASP A 178 -6.66 3.24 -18.79
C ASP A 178 -6.69 3.35 -17.27
N ALA A 179 -5.94 2.51 -16.59
CA ALA A 179 -5.82 2.56 -15.12
C ALA A 179 -5.23 3.90 -14.65
N ILE A 180 -4.18 4.39 -15.29
CA ILE A 180 -3.55 5.67 -14.95
C ILE A 180 -4.47 6.85 -15.28
N ARG A 181 -5.20 6.81 -16.39
CA ARG A 181 -6.18 7.85 -16.73
C ARG A 181 -7.26 7.97 -15.64
N LEU A 182 -7.85 6.85 -15.23
CA LEU A 182 -8.85 6.84 -14.17
C LEU A 182 -8.27 7.30 -12.82
N PHE A 183 -7.04 6.92 -12.51
CA PHE A 183 -6.34 7.44 -11.33
C PHE A 183 -6.20 8.96 -11.36
N ILE A 184 -5.75 9.54 -12.48
CA ILE A 184 -5.57 10.99 -12.63
C ILE A 184 -6.91 11.72 -12.49
N GLU A 185 -7.97 11.20 -13.12
CA GLU A 185 -9.32 11.75 -13.04
C GLU A 185 -9.83 11.77 -11.60
N GLN A 186 -9.66 10.67 -10.86
CA GLN A 186 -10.09 10.59 -9.46
C GLN A 186 -9.23 11.47 -8.55
N ALA A 187 -7.91 11.47 -8.73
CA ALA A 187 -7.03 12.30 -7.91
C ALA A 187 -7.31 13.80 -8.07
N ARG A 188 -7.68 14.26 -9.28
CA ARG A 188 -8.12 15.64 -9.49
C ARG A 188 -9.39 15.97 -8.71
N LYS A 189 -10.40 15.08 -8.72
CA LYS A 189 -11.62 15.27 -7.92
C LYS A 189 -11.30 15.36 -6.43
N ASP A 190 -10.47 14.45 -5.91
CA ASP A 190 -10.10 14.48 -4.50
C ASP A 190 -9.35 15.78 -4.10
N ILE A 191 -8.56 16.35 -5.01
CA ILE A 191 -7.88 17.65 -4.80
C ILE A 191 -8.89 18.83 -4.84
N GLU A 192 -9.86 18.79 -5.74
CA GLU A 192 -10.88 19.84 -5.88
C GLU A 192 -11.86 19.85 -4.70
N GLU A 193 -12.14 18.69 -4.13
CA GLU A 193 -13.06 18.51 -2.99
C GLU A 193 -12.39 18.78 -1.63
N GLY A 194 -11.08 18.99 -1.57
CA GLY A 194 -10.33 19.38 -0.36
C GLY A 194 -10.13 18.26 0.63
#